data_4f988e4044f9332360bfa080af235b00
#
_entry.id   4f988e4044f9332360bfa080af235b00
#
_cell.length_a   1.000
_cell.length_b   1.000
_cell.length_c   1.000
_cell.angle_alpha   90.00
_cell.angle_beta   90.00
_cell.angle_gamma   90.00
#
_symmetry.space_group_name_H-M   'P 1'
#
loop_
_entity.id
_entity.type
_entity.pdbx_description
1 polymer ?
#
loop_
_entity_poly.entity_id
_entity_poly.type
_entity_poly.pdbx_seq_one_letter_code
_entity_poly.pdbx_strand_id
1 'polypeptide(L)'
;TSDNKFQPVATDINDNKLDGLLIASPANPTGSMLNKDELEGLMEACDQKQTVFISDEIYHGIEYDARAVSALEISDDCFVINSFSKYFSMTGWRLGWIVVPYDYIRQFERLAQNLFICAPHISQVAALGALDSHDELKQNLEPYRANRALLIEQLPKIGFKKFAPPDGAFYFYIDVSEYTDNSLNFCKAILEEVRVAITPGIDFDPERGLETVRLSYACSTSDLKKGIRRLNNFMSKYRL
;
A
#
# COMPACT_ATOMS: atom_id res chain seq x y z
N THR A 1 9.78 -10.65 -4.69
CA THR A 1 10.07 -11.68 -3.67
C THR A 1 10.27 -11.01 -2.32
N SER A 2 10.34 -11.79 -1.24
CA SER A 2 10.70 -11.31 0.11
C SER A 2 12.10 -10.67 0.15
N ASP A 3 13.00 -11.13 -0.72
CA ASP A 3 14.40 -10.69 -0.75
C ASP A 3 14.56 -9.23 -1.19
N ASN A 4 13.65 -8.75 -2.03
CA ASN A 4 13.56 -7.36 -2.47
C ASN A 4 12.36 -6.62 -1.87
N LYS A 5 11.87 -7.03 -0.69
CA LYS A 5 10.74 -6.44 0.02
C LYS A 5 9.44 -6.40 -0.82
N PHE A 6 9.29 -7.28 -1.80
CA PHE A 6 8.21 -7.28 -2.80
C PHE A 6 8.12 -6.00 -3.63
N GLN A 7 9.19 -5.24 -3.75
CA GLN A 7 9.30 -4.10 -4.65
C GLN A 7 10.07 -4.48 -5.91
N PRO A 8 9.82 -3.86 -7.07
CA PRO A 8 10.62 -4.07 -8.26
C PRO A 8 12.04 -3.52 -8.06
N VAL A 9 12.99 -4.03 -8.83
CA VAL A 9 14.37 -3.54 -8.88
C VAL A 9 14.74 -3.14 -10.30
N ALA A 10 15.76 -2.31 -10.46
CA ALA A 10 16.17 -1.79 -11.78
C ALA A 10 16.45 -2.87 -12.82
N THR A 11 16.95 -4.05 -12.40
CA THR A 11 17.16 -5.19 -13.30
C THR A 11 15.88 -5.72 -13.89
N ASP A 12 14.74 -5.68 -13.17
CA ASP A 12 13.46 -6.13 -13.71
C ASP A 12 13.04 -5.30 -14.93
N ILE A 13 13.39 -4.00 -14.96
CA ILE A 13 13.10 -3.10 -16.08
C ILE A 13 14.05 -3.38 -17.25
N ASN A 14 15.32 -3.67 -16.98
CA ASN A 14 16.32 -3.95 -17.99
C ASN A 14 16.04 -5.22 -18.78
N ASP A 15 15.47 -6.23 -18.14
CA ASP A 15 15.21 -7.55 -18.69
C ASP A 15 13.84 -7.65 -19.42
N ASN A 16 12.98 -6.63 -19.26
CA ASN A 16 11.65 -6.62 -19.84
C ASN A 16 11.44 -5.42 -20.77
N LYS A 17 10.63 -5.61 -21.84
CA LYS A 17 10.15 -4.51 -22.65
C LYS A 17 8.82 -4.01 -22.09
N LEU A 18 8.85 -2.84 -21.44
CA LEU A 18 7.69 -2.23 -20.81
C LEU A 18 7.39 -0.89 -21.46
N ASP A 19 6.11 -0.60 -21.73
CA ASP A 19 5.67 0.74 -22.15
C ASP A 19 5.55 1.69 -20.95
N GLY A 20 5.23 1.16 -19.76
CA GLY A 20 5.13 1.90 -18.52
C GLY A 20 5.32 1.02 -17.29
N LEU A 21 5.83 1.61 -16.23
CA LEU A 21 5.95 1.03 -14.89
C LEU A 21 5.10 1.83 -13.91
N LEU A 22 4.13 1.18 -13.27
CA LEU A 22 3.39 1.76 -12.15
C LEU A 22 3.82 1.07 -10.87
N ILE A 23 4.32 1.87 -9.93
CA ILE A 23 4.71 1.39 -8.58
C ILE A 23 3.97 2.14 -7.50
N ALA A 24 3.84 1.52 -6.34
CA ALA A 24 3.36 2.18 -5.13
C ALA A 24 4.42 2.11 -4.02
N SER A 25 4.69 3.25 -3.38
CA SER A 25 5.59 3.33 -2.22
C SER A 25 5.15 4.46 -1.28
N PRO A 26 4.59 4.10 -0.10
CA PRO A 26 4.33 2.76 0.45
C PRO A 26 3.32 1.95 -0.36
N ALA A 27 3.54 0.64 -0.44
CA ALA A 27 2.79 -0.24 -1.31
C ALA A 27 1.54 -0.87 -0.66
N ASN A 28 0.51 -1.06 -1.45
CA ASN A 28 -0.57 -1.99 -1.19
C ASN A 28 -0.39 -3.20 -2.16
N PRO A 29 -0.20 -4.43 -1.69
CA PRO A 29 -0.61 -4.96 -0.36
C PRO A 29 0.50 -5.01 0.71
N THR A 30 1.75 -4.71 0.38
CA THR A 30 2.91 -5.12 1.18
C THR A 30 3.22 -4.20 2.36
N GLY A 31 2.89 -2.91 2.26
CA GLY A 31 3.32 -1.90 3.22
C GLY A 31 4.79 -1.50 3.08
N SER A 32 5.55 -2.15 2.20
CA SER A 32 6.97 -1.86 1.99
C SER A 32 7.19 -0.54 1.27
N MET A 33 8.36 0.06 1.47
CA MET A 33 8.75 1.32 0.86
C MET A 33 10.07 1.17 0.11
N LEU A 34 10.20 1.93 -0.98
CA LEU A 34 11.46 2.19 -1.65
C LEU A 34 12.19 3.34 -0.92
N ASN A 35 13.49 3.19 -0.71
CA ASN A 35 14.34 4.30 -0.32
C ASN A 35 14.70 5.15 -1.54
N LYS A 36 15.42 6.26 -1.32
CA LYS A 36 15.76 7.19 -2.39
C LYS A 36 16.59 6.54 -3.50
N ASP A 37 17.61 5.77 -3.13
CA ASP A 37 18.53 5.15 -4.10
C ASP A 37 17.82 4.05 -4.91
N GLU A 38 16.93 3.28 -4.27
CA GLU A 38 16.09 2.26 -4.93
C GLU A 38 15.13 2.91 -5.95
N LEU A 39 14.48 4.02 -5.55
CA LEU A 39 13.56 4.76 -6.41
C LEU A 39 14.30 5.42 -7.60
N GLU A 40 15.42 6.08 -7.33
CA GLU A 40 16.27 6.72 -8.34
C GLU A 40 16.76 5.69 -9.38
N GLY A 41 17.25 4.54 -8.91
CA GLY A 41 17.70 3.47 -9.82
C GLY A 41 16.59 2.91 -10.71
N LEU A 42 15.35 2.81 -10.20
CA LEU A 42 14.19 2.42 -11.02
C LEU A 42 13.83 3.49 -12.05
N MET A 43 13.83 4.76 -11.68
CA MET A 43 13.51 5.87 -12.57
C MET A 43 14.58 6.00 -13.67
N GLU A 44 15.86 5.88 -13.33
CA GLU A 44 16.95 5.86 -14.31
C GLU A 44 16.83 4.69 -15.31
N ALA A 45 16.49 3.49 -14.81
CA ALA A 45 16.28 2.33 -15.68
C ALA A 45 15.09 2.54 -16.62
N CYS A 46 14.01 3.15 -16.15
CA CYS A 46 12.86 3.50 -16.98
C CYS A 46 13.22 4.53 -18.06
N ASP A 47 13.96 5.58 -17.72
CA ASP A 47 14.42 6.60 -18.65
C ASP A 47 15.29 6.00 -19.78
N GLN A 48 16.27 5.18 -19.41
CA GLN A 48 17.14 4.48 -20.38
C GLN A 48 16.37 3.58 -21.35
N LYS A 49 15.22 3.04 -20.93
CA LYS A 49 14.36 2.16 -21.76
C LYS A 49 13.19 2.89 -22.40
N GLN A 50 13.05 4.19 -22.18
CA GLN A 50 11.88 4.97 -22.63
C GLN A 50 10.57 4.40 -22.07
N THR A 51 10.59 3.87 -20.86
CA THR A 51 9.44 3.35 -20.12
C THR A 51 8.82 4.48 -19.29
N VAL A 52 7.53 4.72 -19.42
CA VAL A 52 6.81 5.74 -18.64
C VAL A 52 6.81 5.35 -17.17
N PHE A 53 7.25 6.27 -16.29
CA PHE A 53 7.25 6.03 -14.84
C PHE A 53 6.01 6.66 -14.18
N ILE A 54 5.26 5.86 -13.42
CA ILE A 54 4.07 6.28 -12.69
C ILE A 54 4.23 5.91 -11.21
N SER A 55 4.27 6.90 -10.34
CA SER A 55 4.38 6.73 -8.88
C SER A 55 3.00 6.87 -8.24
N ASP A 56 2.50 5.82 -7.60
CA ASP A 56 1.33 5.87 -6.73
C ASP A 56 1.78 6.18 -5.31
N GLU A 57 1.59 7.42 -4.89
CA GLU A 57 1.99 7.96 -3.60
C GLU A 57 0.81 8.13 -2.63
N ILE A 58 -0.29 7.39 -2.86
CA ILE A 58 -1.53 7.54 -2.09
C ILE A 58 -1.34 7.34 -0.58
N TYR A 59 -0.29 6.62 -0.15
CA TYR A 59 0.00 6.36 1.26
C TYR A 59 1.05 7.30 1.85
N HIS A 60 1.55 8.31 1.11
CA HIS A 60 2.44 9.33 1.68
C HIS A 60 1.77 10.02 2.86
N GLY A 61 2.53 10.21 3.94
CA GLY A 61 2.05 10.66 5.24
C GLY A 61 1.72 9.51 6.21
N ILE A 62 1.58 8.27 5.72
CA ILE A 62 1.38 7.07 6.56
C ILE A 62 2.67 6.25 6.50
N GLU A 63 3.70 6.77 7.15
CA GLU A 63 4.99 6.11 7.32
C GLU A 63 5.33 6.03 8.82
N TYR A 64 6.29 5.16 9.17
CA TYR A 64 6.59 4.89 10.57
C TYR A 64 8.03 5.19 10.97
N ASP A 65 9.01 4.56 10.34
CA ASP A 65 10.41 4.64 10.75
C ASP A 65 11.24 5.56 9.83
N ALA A 66 10.82 5.71 8.57
CA ALA A 66 11.45 6.59 7.58
C ALA A 66 10.36 7.31 6.77
N ARG A 67 10.68 8.47 6.21
CA ARG A 67 9.80 9.21 5.31
C ARG A 67 9.81 8.57 3.92
N ALA A 68 8.64 8.46 3.28
CA ALA A 68 8.55 8.13 1.87
C ALA A 68 9.17 9.23 1.00
N VAL A 69 9.83 8.82 -0.08
CA VAL A 69 10.44 9.73 -1.07
C VAL A 69 9.48 9.86 -2.24
N SER A 70 9.15 11.09 -2.60
CA SER A 70 8.35 11.35 -3.80
C SER A 70 9.22 11.22 -5.05
N ALA A 71 8.66 10.67 -6.12
CA ALA A 71 9.34 10.64 -7.42
C ALA A 71 9.70 12.04 -7.92
N LEU A 72 8.93 13.07 -7.53
CA LEU A 72 9.20 14.47 -7.85
C LEU A 72 10.45 15.05 -7.14
N GLU A 73 10.99 14.38 -6.14
CA GLU A 73 12.27 14.75 -5.53
C GLU A 73 13.47 14.32 -6.40
N ILE A 74 13.21 13.49 -7.41
CA ILE A 74 14.21 12.93 -8.32
C ILE A 74 14.08 13.55 -9.71
N SER A 75 12.87 13.58 -10.27
CA SER A 75 12.62 14.10 -11.63
C SER A 75 11.20 14.66 -11.78
N ASP A 76 11.07 15.72 -12.60
CA ASP A 76 9.78 16.26 -13.02
C ASP A 76 9.18 15.48 -14.23
N ASP A 77 9.94 14.58 -14.85
CA ASP A 77 9.49 13.75 -15.97
C ASP A 77 8.93 12.40 -15.51
N CYS A 78 7.92 12.48 -14.65
CA CYS A 78 7.19 11.32 -14.15
C CYS A 78 5.74 11.69 -13.84
N PHE A 79 4.90 10.68 -13.69
CA PHE A 79 3.51 10.84 -13.28
C PHE A 79 3.39 10.47 -11.80
N VAL A 80 2.85 11.38 -10.99
CA VAL A 80 2.63 11.10 -9.54
C VAL A 80 1.15 11.17 -9.23
N ILE A 81 0.62 10.10 -8.67
CA ILE A 81 -0.78 9.97 -8.25
C ILE A 81 -0.84 10.04 -6.73
N ASN A 82 -1.72 10.88 -6.21
CA ASN A 82 -1.96 10.96 -4.78
C ASN A 82 -3.46 11.22 -4.49
N SER A 83 -3.88 11.14 -3.24
CA SER A 83 -5.28 11.21 -2.88
C SER A 83 -5.50 11.70 -1.46
N PHE A 84 -6.63 12.34 -1.24
CA PHE A 84 -7.14 12.67 0.09
C PHE A 84 -7.73 11.46 0.85
N SER A 85 -7.81 10.29 0.20
CA SER A 85 -8.51 9.12 0.75
C SER A 85 -7.84 8.48 1.96
N LYS A 86 -6.50 8.56 2.09
CA LYS A 86 -5.74 7.79 3.08
C LYS A 86 -5.25 8.67 4.22
N TYR A 87 -4.12 9.34 4.07
CA TYR A 87 -3.56 10.20 5.11
C TYR A 87 -4.56 11.23 5.62
N PHE A 88 -5.28 11.89 4.72
CA PHE A 88 -6.25 12.92 5.04
C PHE A 88 -7.61 12.38 5.55
N SER A 89 -7.78 11.07 5.67
CA SER A 89 -9.02 10.42 6.17
C SER A 89 -10.29 10.78 5.39
N MET A 90 -10.16 11.17 4.12
CA MET A 90 -11.26 11.66 3.27
C MET A 90 -11.71 10.64 2.21
N THR A 91 -11.73 9.35 2.53
CA THR A 91 -12.06 8.28 1.56
C THR A 91 -13.40 8.49 0.87
N GLY A 92 -14.44 8.90 1.60
CA GLY A 92 -15.80 9.14 1.08
C GLY A 92 -15.95 10.40 0.24
N TRP A 93 -14.99 11.32 0.27
CA TRP A 93 -15.04 12.59 -0.46
C TRP A 93 -14.63 12.47 -1.92
N ARG A 94 -14.05 11.35 -2.33
CA ARG A 94 -13.69 11.02 -3.72
C ARG A 94 -12.83 12.10 -4.39
N LEU A 95 -11.75 12.51 -3.73
CA LEU A 95 -10.83 13.53 -4.22
C LEU A 95 -9.38 13.02 -4.22
N GLY A 96 -8.65 13.35 -5.25
CA GLY A 96 -7.22 13.11 -5.42
C GLY A 96 -6.63 14.06 -6.45
N TRP A 97 -5.36 13.92 -6.73
CA TRP A 97 -4.66 14.70 -7.74
C TRP A 97 -3.64 13.85 -8.46
N ILE A 98 -3.26 14.32 -9.64
CA ILE A 98 -2.15 13.79 -10.40
C ILE A 98 -1.21 14.95 -10.76
N VAL A 99 0.09 14.74 -10.58
CA VAL A 99 1.12 15.60 -11.14
C VAL A 99 1.61 14.93 -12.42
N VAL A 100 1.69 15.69 -13.49
CA VAL A 100 2.07 15.19 -14.82
C VAL A 100 3.16 16.09 -15.41
N PRO A 101 4.05 15.58 -16.28
CA PRO A 101 4.98 16.41 -17.02
C PRO A 101 4.24 17.48 -17.84
N TYR A 102 4.86 18.67 -17.99
CA TYR A 102 4.21 19.85 -18.56
C TYR A 102 3.53 19.58 -19.89
N ASP A 103 4.16 18.82 -20.77
CA ASP A 103 3.65 18.52 -22.12
C ASP A 103 2.37 17.67 -22.11
N TYR A 104 2.04 17.02 -20.99
CA TYR A 104 0.85 16.19 -20.84
C TYR A 104 -0.33 16.90 -20.18
N ILE A 105 -0.15 18.11 -19.62
CA ILE A 105 -1.21 18.83 -18.90
C ILE A 105 -2.49 18.93 -19.76
N ARG A 106 -2.36 19.36 -21.01
CA ARG A 106 -3.53 19.55 -21.87
C ARG A 106 -4.25 18.25 -22.20
N GLN A 107 -3.54 17.15 -22.34
CA GLN A 107 -4.13 15.83 -22.58
C GLN A 107 -4.93 15.37 -21.37
N PHE A 108 -4.38 15.51 -20.16
CA PHE A 108 -5.05 15.16 -18.92
C PHE A 108 -6.27 16.06 -18.64
N GLU A 109 -6.21 17.37 -18.91
CA GLU A 109 -7.37 18.24 -18.82
C GLU A 109 -8.52 17.77 -19.73
N ARG A 110 -8.21 17.40 -20.98
CA ARG A 110 -9.22 16.87 -21.90
C ARG A 110 -9.81 15.55 -21.41
N LEU A 111 -8.99 14.65 -20.90
CA LEU A 111 -9.47 13.39 -20.33
C LEU A 111 -10.40 13.66 -19.15
N ALA A 112 -9.98 14.47 -18.19
CA ALA A 112 -10.78 14.82 -17.02
C ALA A 112 -12.12 15.46 -17.43
N GLN A 113 -12.08 16.42 -18.35
CA GLN A 113 -13.28 17.11 -18.85
C GLN A 113 -14.29 16.14 -19.47
N ASN A 114 -13.84 15.09 -20.16
CA ASN A 114 -14.72 14.16 -20.86
C ASN A 114 -15.13 12.95 -19.99
N LEU A 115 -14.33 12.58 -18.99
CA LEU A 115 -14.62 11.43 -18.13
C LEU A 115 -15.54 11.78 -16.96
N PHE A 116 -15.33 12.94 -16.32
CA PHE A 116 -16.05 13.31 -15.10
C PHE A 116 -16.25 14.83 -14.91
N ILE A 117 -15.77 15.66 -15.83
CA ILE A 117 -15.86 17.14 -15.84
C ILE A 117 -14.95 17.76 -14.76
N CYS A 118 -15.29 17.59 -13.48
CA CYS A 118 -14.48 18.01 -12.34
C CYS A 118 -14.86 17.21 -11.08
N ALA A 119 -13.98 17.24 -10.07
CA ALA A 119 -14.30 16.71 -8.76
C ALA A 119 -15.42 17.52 -8.07
N PRO A 120 -16.22 16.92 -7.16
CA PRO A 120 -17.28 17.64 -6.44
C PRO A 120 -16.74 18.88 -5.74
N HIS A 121 -17.39 20.04 -5.93
CA HIS A 121 -16.93 21.31 -5.36
C HIS A 121 -16.77 21.25 -3.83
N ILE A 122 -17.74 20.65 -3.13
CA ILE A 122 -17.68 20.51 -1.66
C ILE A 122 -16.44 19.75 -1.20
N SER A 123 -16.03 18.72 -1.96
CA SER A 123 -14.82 17.95 -1.66
C SER A 123 -13.56 18.81 -1.82
N GLN A 124 -13.51 19.66 -2.83
CA GLN A 124 -12.39 20.58 -3.05
C GLN A 124 -12.28 21.60 -1.91
N VAL A 125 -13.41 22.17 -1.48
CA VAL A 125 -13.44 23.12 -0.34
C VAL A 125 -13.00 22.42 0.96
N ALA A 126 -13.50 21.21 1.21
CA ALA A 126 -13.11 20.42 2.39
C ALA A 126 -11.60 20.07 2.39
N ALA A 127 -11.02 19.82 1.22
CA ALA A 127 -9.59 19.53 1.09
C ALA A 127 -8.70 20.70 1.50
N LEU A 128 -9.12 21.95 1.30
CA LEU A 128 -8.37 23.12 1.79
C LEU A 128 -8.24 23.08 3.32
N GLY A 129 -9.33 22.75 4.03
CA GLY A 129 -9.28 22.55 5.48
C GLY A 129 -8.40 21.37 5.89
N ALA A 130 -8.42 20.28 5.13
CA ALA A 130 -7.60 19.11 5.40
C ALA A 130 -6.09 19.41 5.27
N LEU A 131 -5.70 20.23 4.30
CA LEU A 131 -4.30 20.66 4.11
C LEU A 131 -3.78 21.50 5.29
N ASP A 132 -4.65 22.19 6.01
CA ASP A 132 -4.31 23.01 7.19
C ASP A 132 -4.40 22.21 8.51
N SER A 133 -4.82 20.93 8.48
CA SER A 133 -5.10 20.11 9.68
C SER A 133 -3.96 19.12 10.01
N HIS A 134 -2.71 19.54 9.89
CA HIS A 134 -1.55 18.62 10.04
C HIS A 134 -1.45 17.99 11.44
N ASP A 135 -1.82 18.70 12.50
CA ASP A 135 -1.69 18.19 13.87
C ASP A 135 -2.75 17.12 14.15
N GLU A 136 -3.98 17.31 13.68
CA GLU A 136 -5.06 16.33 13.77
C GLU A 136 -4.73 15.08 12.93
N LEU A 137 -4.18 15.27 11.75
CA LEU A 137 -3.78 14.16 10.87
C LEU A 137 -2.67 13.32 11.50
N LYS A 138 -1.69 13.94 12.15
CA LYS A 138 -0.66 13.22 12.92
C LYS A 138 -1.26 12.40 14.05
N GLN A 139 -2.24 12.95 14.78
CA GLN A 139 -2.93 12.21 15.83
C GLN A 139 -3.67 10.98 15.30
N ASN A 140 -4.20 11.03 14.07
CA ASN A 140 -4.85 9.90 13.42
C ASN A 140 -3.87 8.75 13.07
N LEU A 141 -2.56 9.02 13.03
CA LEU A 141 -1.55 7.99 12.79
C LEU A 141 -1.19 7.19 14.06
N GLU A 142 -1.40 7.75 15.25
CA GLU A 142 -1.01 7.10 16.49
C GLU A 142 -1.65 5.71 16.69
N PRO A 143 -2.96 5.51 16.42
CA PRO A 143 -3.56 4.18 16.43
C PRO A 143 -2.89 3.21 15.45
N TYR A 144 -2.48 3.68 14.26
CA TYR A 144 -1.79 2.83 13.28
C TYR A 144 -0.40 2.42 13.77
N ARG A 145 0.36 3.36 14.37
CA ARG A 145 1.66 3.05 14.99
C ARG A 145 1.53 1.99 16.09
N ALA A 146 0.56 2.17 16.99
CA ALA A 146 0.29 1.23 18.06
C ALA A 146 -0.14 -0.16 17.53
N ASN A 147 -1.00 -0.18 16.51
CA ASN A 147 -1.48 -1.41 15.88
C ASN A 147 -0.35 -2.13 15.14
N ARG A 148 0.49 -1.39 14.39
CA ARG A 148 1.68 -1.94 13.73
C ARG A 148 2.62 -2.60 14.72
N ALA A 149 2.99 -1.89 15.79
CA ALA A 149 3.89 -2.40 16.83
C ALA A 149 3.33 -3.67 17.48
N LEU A 150 2.03 -3.69 17.78
CA LEU A 150 1.35 -4.85 18.32
C LEU A 150 1.41 -6.06 17.38
N LEU A 151 1.21 -5.84 16.06
CA LEU A 151 1.25 -6.93 15.07
C LEU A 151 2.66 -7.46 14.84
N ILE A 152 3.67 -6.57 14.79
CA ILE A 152 5.09 -7.00 14.69
C ILE A 152 5.43 -7.94 15.84
N GLU A 153 4.95 -7.67 17.05
CA GLU A 153 5.18 -8.50 18.21
C GLU A 153 4.36 -9.80 18.19
N GLN A 154 3.09 -9.73 17.78
CA GLN A 154 2.15 -10.83 17.99
C GLN A 154 2.07 -11.82 16.81
N LEU A 155 2.24 -11.36 15.57
CA LEU A 155 2.14 -12.23 14.38
C LEU A 155 3.10 -13.42 14.44
N PRO A 156 4.39 -13.28 14.79
CA PRO A 156 5.29 -14.42 14.91
C PRO A 156 4.87 -15.43 15.99
N LYS A 157 4.29 -14.93 17.09
CA LYS A 157 3.83 -15.78 18.21
C LYS A 157 2.62 -16.64 17.84
N ILE A 158 1.79 -16.17 16.93
CA ILE A 158 0.63 -16.92 16.44
C ILE A 158 0.92 -17.79 15.22
N GLY A 159 2.15 -17.74 14.69
CA GLY A 159 2.60 -18.58 13.59
C GLY A 159 2.96 -17.82 12.31
N PHE A 160 2.52 -16.60 12.13
CA PHE A 160 2.82 -15.78 10.95
C PHE A 160 4.21 -15.14 11.04
N LYS A 161 5.24 -15.91 10.67
CA LYS A 161 6.65 -15.52 10.88
C LYS A 161 7.26 -14.75 9.71
N LYS A 162 6.72 -14.93 8.50
CA LYS A 162 7.25 -14.36 7.26
C LYS A 162 6.27 -13.32 6.72
N PHE A 163 6.66 -12.07 6.67
CA PHE A 163 5.87 -10.99 6.10
C PHE A 163 6.75 -9.89 5.54
N ALA A 164 6.20 -9.13 4.59
CA ALA A 164 6.87 -7.96 4.05
C ALA A 164 7.09 -6.89 5.13
N PRO A 165 8.19 -6.10 5.08
CA PRO A 165 8.40 -5.01 6.01
C PRO A 165 7.21 -4.03 5.98
N PRO A 166 6.51 -3.80 7.11
CA PRO A 166 5.38 -2.86 7.15
C PRO A 166 5.88 -1.43 7.38
N ASP A 167 6.64 -0.89 6.42
CA ASP A 167 7.32 0.41 6.54
C ASP A 167 6.35 1.57 6.48
N GLY A 168 5.26 1.41 5.72
CA GLY A 168 4.19 2.41 5.57
C GLY A 168 2.83 1.78 5.31
N ALA A 169 1.85 2.60 4.90
CA ALA A 169 0.45 2.21 4.78
C ALA A 169 -0.11 1.60 6.08
N PHE A 170 -1.04 0.66 5.99
CA PHE A 170 -1.63 -0.01 7.15
C PHE A 170 -1.91 -1.50 6.86
N TYR A 171 -0.91 -2.18 6.27
CA TYR A 171 -1.02 -3.57 5.86
C TYR A 171 0.15 -4.41 6.37
N PHE A 172 -0.13 -5.70 6.59
CA PHE A 172 0.84 -6.77 6.61
C PHE A 172 0.55 -7.71 5.46
N TYR A 173 1.55 -8.01 4.65
CA TYR A 173 1.50 -9.01 3.60
C TYR A 173 2.30 -10.21 4.05
N ILE A 174 1.59 -11.31 4.30
CA ILE A 174 2.07 -12.45 5.09
C ILE A 174 2.17 -13.66 4.19
N ASP A 175 3.32 -14.32 4.20
CA ASP A 175 3.51 -15.65 3.61
C ASP A 175 2.85 -16.70 4.51
N VAL A 176 1.93 -17.45 3.92
CA VAL A 176 1.18 -18.53 4.58
C VAL A 176 1.40 -19.89 3.92
N SER A 177 2.42 -20.02 3.08
CA SER A 177 2.77 -21.25 2.35
C SER A 177 2.98 -22.46 3.26
N GLU A 178 3.38 -22.24 4.52
CA GLU A 178 3.51 -23.30 5.52
C GLU A 178 2.15 -23.89 5.95
N TYR A 179 1.04 -23.24 5.67
CA TYR A 179 -0.30 -23.59 6.17
C TYR A 179 -1.29 -23.91 5.07
N THR A 180 -1.07 -23.42 3.86
CA THR A 180 -1.99 -23.57 2.74
C THR A 180 -1.31 -23.32 1.40
N ASP A 181 -1.82 -23.95 0.37
CA ASP A 181 -1.58 -23.69 -1.05
C ASP A 181 -2.76 -22.96 -1.71
N ASN A 182 -3.73 -22.50 -0.91
CA ASN A 182 -4.92 -21.81 -1.38
C ASN A 182 -5.38 -20.73 -0.41
N SER A 183 -4.86 -19.52 -0.59
CA SER A 183 -5.15 -18.36 0.28
C SER A 183 -6.64 -18.00 0.34
N LEU A 184 -7.41 -18.23 -0.74
CA LEU A 184 -8.84 -17.96 -0.76
C LEU A 184 -9.59 -18.87 0.22
N ASN A 185 -9.32 -20.18 0.17
CA ASN A 185 -9.93 -21.15 1.07
C ASN A 185 -9.47 -20.92 2.52
N PHE A 186 -8.22 -20.55 2.71
CA PHE A 186 -7.65 -20.21 4.03
C PHE A 186 -8.34 -18.99 4.64
N CYS A 187 -8.48 -17.90 3.88
CA CYS A 187 -9.20 -16.70 4.31
C CYS A 187 -10.68 -16.99 4.61
N LYS A 188 -11.32 -17.81 3.78
CA LYS A 188 -12.72 -18.24 3.99
C LYS A 188 -12.87 -19.02 5.29
N ALA A 189 -12.00 -19.99 5.57
CA ALA A 189 -12.00 -20.75 6.81
C ALA A 189 -11.82 -19.85 8.05
N ILE A 190 -10.87 -18.92 8.00
CA ILE A 190 -10.67 -17.92 9.07
C ILE A 190 -11.94 -17.10 9.30
N LEU A 191 -12.57 -16.63 8.23
CA LEU A 191 -13.79 -15.84 8.34
C LEU A 191 -14.96 -16.65 8.95
N GLU A 192 -15.16 -17.88 8.49
CA GLU A 192 -16.26 -18.72 8.92
C GLU A 192 -16.10 -19.22 10.36
N GLU A 193 -14.87 -19.62 10.75
CA GLU A 193 -14.63 -20.23 12.05
C GLU A 193 -14.43 -19.21 13.17
N VAL A 194 -13.66 -18.14 12.89
CA VAL A 194 -13.24 -17.19 13.94
C VAL A 194 -13.71 -15.77 13.71
N ARG A 195 -14.45 -15.51 12.63
CA ARG A 195 -15.02 -14.18 12.31
C ARG A 195 -13.94 -13.09 12.23
N VAL A 196 -12.84 -13.40 11.57
CA VAL A 196 -11.80 -12.44 11.21
C VAL A 196 -11.69 -12.39 9.69
N ALA A 197 -11.83 -11.20 9.12
CA ALA A 197 -11.68 -10.98 7.68
C ALA A 197 -10.23 -10.59 7.38
N ILE A 198 -9.59 -11.36 6.51
CA ILE A 198 -8.30 -11.03 5.87
C ILE A 198 -8.45 -11.23 4.37
N THR A 199 -7.62 -10.57 3.58
CA THR A 199 -7.73 -10.61 2.12
C THR A 199 -6.77 -11.67 1.56
N PRO A 200 -7.22 -12.57 0.66
CA PRO A 200 -6.33 -13.53 0.01
C PRO A 200 -5.35 -12.82 -0.92
N GLY A 201 -4.12 -13.32 -1.00
CA GLY A 201 -3.07 -12.71 -1.81
C GLY A 201 -3.35 -12.76 -3.30
N ILE A 202 -4.17 -13.71 -3.77
CA ILE A 202 -4.56 -13.83 -5.19
C ILE A 202 -5.27 -12.57 -5.74
N ASP A 203 -5.81 -11.72 -4.86
CA ASP A 203 -6.36 -10.42 -5.26
C ASP A 203 -5.27 -9.43 -5.72
N PHE A 204 -3.99 -9.72 -5.43
CA PHE A 204 -2.86 -8.81 -5.68
C PHE A 204 -1.74 -9.43 -6.51
N ASP A 205 -1.51 -10.74 -6.38
CA ASP A 205 -0.41 -11.46 -7.03
C ASP A 205 -0.96 -12.73 -7.69
N PRO A 206 -1.08 -12.75 -9.04
CA PRO A 206 -1.59 -13.91 -9.75
C PRO A 206 -0.66 -15.13 -9.70
N GLU A 207 0.64 -14.94 -9.43
CA GLU A 207 1.63 -16.02 -9.42
C GLU A 207 1.78 -16.66 -8.04
N ARG A 208 1.92 -15.84 -6.98
CA ARG A 208 2.20 -16.30 -5.60
C ARG A 208 1.08 -16.01 -4.62
N GLY A 209 0.04 -15.34 -5.06
CA GLY A 209 -1.07 -14.94 -4.20
C GLY A 209 -1.82 -16.09 -3.54
N LEU A 210 -1.69 -17.32 -4.06
CA LEU A 210 -2.25 -18.52 -3.42
C LEU A 210 -1.55 -18.85 -2.08
N GLU A 211 -0.34 -18.37 -1.87
CA GLU A 211 0.49 -18.62 -0.69
C GLU A 211 0.64 -17.41 0.23
N THR A 212 -0.10 -16.34 -0.04
CA THR A 212 0.00 -15.08 0.71
C THR A 212 -1.36 -14.55 1.13
N VAL A 213 -1.38 -13.72 2.19
CA VAL A 213 -2.58 -13.00 2.63
C VAL A 213 -2.23 -11.58 3.05
N ARG A 214 -3.19 -10.64 2.88
CA ARG A 214 -3.06 -9.27 3.38
C ARG A 214 -3.93 -9.08 4.61
N LEU A 215 -3.33 -8.59 5.70
CA LEU A 215 -4.00 -8.16 6.91
C LEU A 215 -3.96 -6.63 7.01
N SER A 216 -5.13 -5.98 7.06
CA SER A 216 -5.23 -4.54 7.33
C SER A 216 -5.35 -4.29 8.82
N TYR A 217 -4.62 -3.28 9.35
CA TYR A 217 -4.73 -2.84 10.73
C TYR A 217 -5.35 -1.44 10.89
N ALA A 218 -6.04 -0.97 9.86
CA ALA A 218 -6.81 0.27 9.88
C ALA A 218 -8.13 0.08 10.65
N CYS A 219 -8.04 -0.23 11.94
CA CYS A 219 -9.17 -0.44 12.83
C CYS A 219 -8.82 -0.01 14.27
N SER A 220 -9.79 -0.07 15.19
CA SER A 220 -9.51 0.20 16.60
C SER A 220 -8.52 -0.83 17.18
N THR A 221 -7.63 -0.39 18.08
CA THR A 221 -6.70 -1.29 18.76
C THR A 221 -7.42 -2.38 19.57
N SER A 222 -8.61 -2.10 20.08
CA SER A 222 -9.43 -3.08 20.79
C SER A 222 -9.92 -4.20 19.87
N ASP A 223 -10.39 -3.86 18.67
CA ASP A 223 -10.82 -4.85 17.68
C ASP A 223 -9.63 -5.64 17.15
N LEU A 224 -8.49 -4.99 16.91
CA LEU A 224 -7.27 -5.68 16.51
C LEU A 224 -6.83 -6.73 17.54
N LYS A 225 -6.79 -6.37 18.83
CA LYS A 225 -6.49 -7.31 19.92
C LYS A 225 -7.46 -8.49 19.94
N LYS A 226 -8.74 -8.24 19.70
CA LYS A 226 -9.77 -9.30 19.57
C LYS A 226 -9.52 -10.19 18.35
N GLY A 227 -9.17 -9.59 17.22
CA GLY A 227 -8.81 -10.29 15.99
C GLY A 227 -7.59 -11.20 16.19
N ILE A 228 -6.51 -10.69 16.79
CA ILE A 228 -5.30 -11.47 17.10
C ILE A 228 -5.63 -12.69 17.98
N ARG A 229 -6.42 -12.53 19.05
CA ARG A 229 -6.82 -13.67 19.88
C ARG A 229 -7.58 -14.73 19.10
N ARG A 230 -8.47 -14.32 18.20
CA ARG A 230 -9.25 -15.23 17.34
C ARG A 230 -8.35 -15.94 16.32
N LEU A 231 -7.44 -15.20 15.68
CA LEU A 231 -6.44 -15.80 14.79
C LEU A 231 -5.53 -16.78 15.53
N ASN A 232 -5.13 -16.45 16.76
CA ASN A 232 -4.34 -17.38 17.58
C ASN A 232 -5.08 -18.71 17.84
N ASN A 233 -6.38 -18.65 18.13
CA ASN A 233 -7.22 -19.84 18.30
C ASN A 233 -7.32 -20.65 17.01
N PHE A 234 -7.48 -20.00 15.86
CA PHE A 234 -7.49 -20.67 14.57
C PHE A 234 -6.15 -21.34 14.27
N MET A 235 -5.06 -20.61 14.43
CA MET A 235 -3.70 -21.10 14.14
C MET A 235 -3.22 -22.18 15.10
N SER A 236 -3.87 -22.34 16.26
CA SER A 236 -3.52 -23.43 17.19
C SER A 236 -3.70 -24.84 16.58
N LYS A 237 -4.50 -24.98 15.54
CA LYS A 237 -4.70 -26.23 14.79
C LYS A 237 -3.46 -26.65 13.99
N TYR A 238 -2.58 -25.71 13.65
CA TYR A 238 -1.37 -25.90 12.85
C TYR A 238 -0.10 -25.96 13.71
N ARG A 239 -0.25 -25.84 15.04
CA ARG A 239 0.88 -25.96 15.97
C ARG A 239 0.90 -27.40 16.50
N LEU A 240 1.89 -28.15 16.06
CA LEU A 240 2.27 -29.44 16.65
C LEU A 240 3.19 -29.24 17.83
#